data_44a8777e9c2a14013237ba279cd3e875
#
_entry.id   44a8777e9c2a14013237ba279cd3e875
#
_cell.length_a   1.000
_cell.length_b   1.000
_cell.length_c   1.000
_cell.angle_alpha   90.00
_cell.angle_beta   90.00
_cell.angle_gamma   90.00
#
_symmetry.space_group_name_H-M   'P 1'
#
loop_
_entity.id
_entity.type
_entity.pdbx_description
1 polymer ?
#
loop_
_entity_poly.entity_id
_entity_poly.type
_entity_poly.pdbx_seq_one_letter_code
_entity_poly.pdbx_strand_id
1 'polypeptide(L)'
;DPMSEGEVGKVGVAIDSLADMEILFDGIPLDKVSTSMTINAPASVLLCMYIAVAEKQGVSADKLRGTIQNDILKEYAARGTYIFPPKPSMRLITNIFEYCSKNVPLWNTISISGYHIREAGSTAAQEIAFTIADGIAYVEAAIKAGMDVDAFAGRLSFFWNAHNNVLEEVAKFRASRRVWAKVMKERFGAKKAKSMMLRVHTQTAGSMLTAQQPNNNIVRVALQTAAAVMGGTQSLHTNSKDEALALPTTESVTIALRTQQIVAYESGLADTIDPLGGSYYVEALTNKIEAECWDYIKKIDELGGAPEAIAKGYIQKEIQDSAYKWQMDVEKGNRIIVGVNKFQQEEEPPKNLLRVDGSGGK
;
A
#
# COMPACT_ATOMS: atom_id res chain seq x y z
N ASP A 1 -5.90 21.20 17.30
CA ASP A 1 -6.79 21.72 16.26
C ASP A 1 -8.24 21.36 16.60
N PRO A 2 -9.20 22.33 16.60
CA PRO A 2 -10.62 22.04 16.89
C PRO A 2 -11.23 20.95 16.01
N MET A 3 -10.73 20.77 14.78
CA MET A 3 -11.20 19.71 13.85
C MET A 3 -10.78 18.30 14.29
N SER A 4 -9.76 18.17 15.11
CA SER A 4 -9.26 16.89 15.62
C SER A 4 -9.66 16.59 17.07
N GLU A 5 -10.49 17.45 17.67
CA GLU A 5 -10.97 17.24 19.04
C GLU A 5 -11.75 15.93 19.17
N GLY A 6 -11.34 15.08 20.10
CA GLY A 6 -11.90 13.76 20.29
C GLY A 6 -11.42 12.67 19.31
N GLU A 7 -10.58 13.01 18.33
CA GLU A 7 -10.05 12.04 17.35
C GLU A 7 -8.59 11.63 17.63
N VAL A 8 -7.86 12.46 18.38
CA VAL A 8 -6.44 12.22 18.71
C VAL A 8 -6.30 10.92 19.53
N GLY A 9 -5.40 10.04 19.08
CA GLY A 9 -5.14 8.75 19.73
C GLY A 9 -6.14 7.64 19.43
N LYS A 10 -7.21 7.88 18.65
CA LYS A 10 -8.15 6.84 18.23
C LYS A 10 -7.54 5.87 17.22
N VAL A 11 -6.73 6.39 16.31
CA VAL A 11 -6.03 5.60 15.30
C VAL A 11 -4.57 6.03 15.25
N GLY A 12 -3.67 5.15 15.68
CA GLY A 12 -2.24 5.40 15.72
C GLY A 12 -1.81 6.26 16.92
N VAL A 13 -0.57 6.75 16.88
CA VAL A 13 0.06 7.53 17.94
C VAL A 13 0.29 8.97 17.44
N ALA A 14 -0.16 9.94 18.24
CA ALA A 14 0.07 11.37 17.96
C ALA A 14 1.54 11.72 18.25
N ILE A 15 2.31 11.99 17.19
CA ILE A 15 3.70 12.42 17.27
C ILE A 15 3.79 13.84 16.72
N ASP A 16 3.72 14.83 17.58
CA ASP A 16 3.74 16.25 17.23
C ASP A 16 5.10 16.89 17.45
N SER A 17 5.94 16.29 18.28
CA SER A 17 7.26 16.81 18.65
C SER A 17 8.33 15.72 18.74
N LEU A 18 9.60 16.16 18.81
CA LEU A 18 10.71 15.24 19.06
C LEU A 18 10.57 14.54 20.40
N ALA A 19 10.01 15.19 21.42
CA ALA A 19 9.80 14.60 22.74
C ALA A 19 8.81 13.42 22.66
N ASP A 20 7.75 13.52 21.88
CA ASP A 20 6.80 12.42 21.67
C ASP A 20 7.49 11.23 20.98
N MET A 21 8.34 11.51 19.99
CA MET A 21 9.12 10.47 19.30
C MET A 21 10.13 9.79 20.26
N GLU A 22 10.76 10.55 21.15
CA GLU A 22 11.64 10.01 22.19
C GLU A 22 10.88 9.07 23.15
N ILE A 23 9.71 9.47 23.59
CA ILE A 23 8.84 8.64 24.44
C ILE A 23 8.45 7.35 23.71
N LEU A 24 8.05 7.45 22.42
CA LEU A 24 7.64 6.30 21.63
C LEU A 24 8.75 5.25 21.51
N PHE A 25 10.00 5.68 21.36
CA PHE A 25 11.16 4.80 21.17
C PHE A 25 12.02 4.61 22.42
N ASP A 26 11.52 5.04 23.58
CA ASP A 26 12.24 4.82 24.85
C ASP A 26 12.46 3.33 25.09
N GLY A 27 13.70 2.95 25.40
CA GLY A 27 14.10 1.55 25.59
C GLY A 27 14.18 0.69 24.34
N ILE A 28 13.89 1.22 23.14
CA ILE A 28 13.97 0.49 21.87
C ILE A 28 15.27 0.84 21.15
N PRO A 29 16.24 -0.09 21.00
CA PRO A 29 17.51 0.18 20.34
C PRO A 29 17.31 0.28 18.82
N LEU A 30 17.48 1.47 18.24
CA LEU A 30 17.17 1.76 16.85
C LEU A 30 18.15 1.12 15.85
N ASP A 31 19.31 0.67 16.27
CA ASP A 31 20.27 -0.11 15.46
C ASP A 31 19.88 -1.60 15.32
N LYS A 32 18.96 -2.09 16.15
CA LYS A 32 18.53 -3.50 16.18
C LYS A 32 17.14 -3.76 15.62
N VAL A 33 16.37 -2.69 15.37
CA VAL A 33 15.00 -2.80 14.85
C VAL A 33 14.91 -2.26 13.42
N SER A 34 13.83 -2.61 12.74
CA SER A 34 13.41 -1.99 11.49
C SER A 34 12.05 -1.36 11.72
N THR A 35 11.95 -0.05 11.50
CA THR A 35 10.72 0.72 11.75
C THR A 35 9.99 1.03 10.45
N SER A 36 8.68 0.79 10.42
CA SER A 36 7.82 1.19 9.30
C SER A 36 6.82 2.25 9.75
N MET A 37 6.75 3.35 9.02
CA MET A 37 5.84 4.47 9.29
C MET A 37 4.90 4.64 8.11
N THR A 38 3.60 4.49 8.36
CA THR A 38 2.54 4.72 7.37
C THR A 38 2.25 6.21 7.25
N ILE A 39 3.25 6.97 6.83
CA ILE A 39 3.25 8.43 6.82
C ILE A 39 3.58 8.98 5.45
N ASN A 40 2.87 10.03 5.01
CA ASN A 40 2.98 10.63 3.68
C ASN A 40 3.36 12.12 3.75
N ALA A 41 2.42 13.03 3.83
CA ALA A 41 2.72 14.46 3.80
C ALA A 41 3.76 14.93 4.85
N PRO A 42 3.70 14.51 6.14
CA PRO A 42 4.71 14.87 7.16
C PRO A 42 5.92 13.93 7.20
N ALA A 43 6.10 13.01 6.23
CA ALA A 43 7.12 11.96 6.27
C ALA A 43 8.55 12.52 6.47
N SER A 44 8.88 13.65 5.85
CA SER A 44 10.20 14.28 6.00
C SER A 44 10.48 14.69 7.44
N VAL A 45 9.48 15.27 8.11
CA VAL A 45 9.62 15.75 9.50
C VAL A 45 9.76 14.57 10.44
N LEU A 46 8.90 13.56 10.33
CA LEU A 46 8.96 12.37 11.19
C LEU A 46 10.24 11.55 10.98
N LEU A 47 10.74 11.46 9.75
CA LEU A 47 12.02 10.83 9.48
C LEU A 47 13.18 11.59 10.16
N CYS A 48 13.18 12.92 10.09
CA CYS A 48 14.18 13.73 10.78
C CYS A 48 14.12 13.56 12.31
N MET A 49 12.92 13.53 12.89
CA MET A 49 12.74 13.23 14.31
C MET A 49 13.28 11.85 14.69
N TYR A 50 12.99 10.84 13.88
CA TYR A 50 13.49 9.48 14.08
C TYR A 50 15.03 9.41 14.06
N ILE A 51 15.66 10.10 13.11
CA ILE A 51 17.12 10.20 13.02
C ILE A 51 17.67 10.92 14.26
N ALA A 52 17.05 12.01 14.70
CA ALA A 52 17.47 12.75 15.89
C ALA A 52 17.36 11.90 17.18
N VAL A 53 16.32 11.06 17.30
CA VAL A 53 16.22 10.09 18.42
C VAL A 53 17.36 9.07 18.35
N ALA A 54 17.69 8.56 17.17
CA ALA A 54 18.80 7.63 16.99
C ALA A 54 20.14 8.28 17.40
N GLU A 55 20.40 9.52 17.00
CA GLU A 55 21.58 10.28 17.40
C GLU A 55 21.67 10.43 18.93
N LYS A 56 20.56 10.72 19.61
CA LYS A 56 20.51 10.77 21.09
C LYS A 56 20.76 9.42 21.74
N GLN A 57 20.41 8.31 21.07
CA GLN A 57 20.75 6.96 21.52
C GLN A 57 22.20 6.56 21.19
N GLY A 58 22.99 7.42 20.53
CA GLY A 58 24.35 7.09 20.07
C GLY A 58 24.39 6.18 18.85
N VAL A 59 23.30 6.07 18.10
CA VAL A 59 23.17 5.27 16.88
C VAL A 59 23.39 6.16 15.67
N SER A 60 24.37 5.82 14.81
CA SER A 60 24.61 6.56 13.58
C SER A 60 23.56 6.27 12.52
N ALA A 61 23.22 7.28 11.70
CA ALA A 61 22.13 7.21 10.72
C ALA A 61 22.31 6.10 9.67
N ASP A 62 23.54 5.74 9.34
CA ASP A 62 23.85 4.66 8.37
C ASP A 62 23.44 3.25 8.84
N LYS A 63 23.18 3.07 10.14
CA LYS A 63 22.69 1.82 10.71
C LYS A 63 21.17 1.71 10.73
N LEU A 64 20.47 2.83 10.55
CA LEU A 64 19.02 2.85 10.62
C LEU A 64 18.38 2.10 9.45
N ARG A 65 17.41 1.26 9.80
CA ARG A 65 16.62 0.46 8.85
C ARG A 65 15.15 0.76 9.02
N GLY A 66 14.46 0.86 7.92
CA GLY A 66 13.03 1.10 7.99
C GLY A 66 12.45 1.54 6.66
N THR A 67 11.20 1.97 6.71
CA THR A 67 10.43 2.44 5.57
C THR A 67 9.52 3.59 6.00
N ILE A 68 9.47 4.64 5.23
CA ILE A 68 8.37 5.61 5.23
C ILE A 68 7.52 5.40 3.99
N GLN A 69 6.20 5.53 4.09
CA GLN A 69 5.32 5.37 2.91
C GLN A 69 5.60 6.47 1.89
N ASN A 70 5.55 7.74 2.29
CA ASN A 70 6.04 8.88 1.52
C ASN A 70 5.54 8.96 0.09
N ASP A 71 4.35 8.43 -0.19
CA ASP A 71 3.71 8.44 -1.49
C ASP A 71 2.63 9.53 -1.52
N ILE A 72 2.97 10.69 -2.05
CA ILE A 72 2.07 11.83 -2.05
C ILE A 72 1.10 11.83 -3.24
N LEU A 73 1.48 11.26 -4.39
CA LEU A 73 0.64 11.29 -5.59
C LEU A 73 -0.66 10.50 -5.38
N LYS A 74 -0.60 9.35 -4.69
CA LYS A 74 -1.81 8.61 -4.34
C LYS A 74 -2.76 9.38 -3.42
N GLU A 75 -2.24 10.31 -2.62
CA GLU A 75 -3.08 11.15 -1.77
C GLU A 75 -3.94 12.08 -2.61
N TYR A 76 -3.41 12.66 -3.68
CA TYR A 76 -4.18 13.47 -4.61
C TYR A 76 -5.11 12.63 -5.50
N ALA A 77 -4.69 11.40 -5.82
CA ALA A 77 -5.45 10.51 -6.70
C ALA A 77 -6.65 9.84 -6.01
N ALA A 78 -6.48 9.37 -4.75
CA ALA A 78 -7.45 8.48 -4.13
C ALA A 78 -7.77 8.76 -2.65
N ARG A 79 -6.79 9.17 -1.82
CA ARG A 79 -6.97 9.21 -0.35
C ARG A 79 -7.33 10.58 0.21
N GLY A 80 -6.77 11.67 -0.34
CA GLY A 80 -7.13 13.03 0.00
C GLY A 80 -6.45 13.64 1.25
N THR A 81 -5.43 12.99 1.82
CA THR A 81 -4.73 13.48 3.02
C THR A 81 -3.37 14.08 2.67
N TYR A 82 -3.35 15.31 2.23
CA TYR A 82 -2.14 16.07 1.90
C TYR A 82 -2.11 17.42 2.62
N ILE A 83 -0.90 17.99 2.78
CA ILE A 83 -0.67 19.30 3.43
C ILE A 83 -0.28 20.33 2.37
N PHE A 84 0.62 19.98 1.46
CA PHE A 84 1.18 20.89 0.46
C PHE A 84 0.64 20.58 -0.94
N PRO A 85 0.67 21.57 -1.86
CA PRO A 85 0.40 21.33 -3.27
C PRO A 85 1.37 20.31 -3.90
N PRO A 86 1.03 19.69 -5.05
CA PRO A 86 1.81 18.62 -5.66
C PRO A 86 3.29 18.97 -5.89
N LYS A 87 3.59 20.15 -6.43
CA LYS A 87 4.96 20.55 -6.80
C LYS A 87 5.91 20.69 -5.61
N PRO A 88 5.57 21.38 -4.50
CA PRO A 88 6.38 21.35 -3.28
C PRO A 88 6.51 19.96 -2.68
N SER A 89 5.46 19.15 -2.69
CA SER A 89 5.48 17.79 -2.18
C SER A 89 6.46 16.91 -2.94
N MET A 90 6.48 16.98 -4.26
CA MET A 90 7.44 16.25 -5.10
C MET A 90 8.89 16.65 -4.80
N ARG A 91 9.15 17.94 -4.50
CA ARG A 91 10.47 18.40 -4.07
C ARG A 91 10.89 17.77 -2.74
N LEU A 92 10.00 17.70 -1.76
CA LEU A 92 10.29 17.07 -0.47
C LEU A 92 10.65 15.61 -0.61
N ILE A 93 9.92 14.87 -1.47
CA ILE A 93 10.21 13.45 -1.75
C ILE A 93 11.59 13.29 -2.39
N THR A 94 11.91 14.11 -3.37
CA THR A 94 13.22 14.07 -4.03
C THR A 94 14.36 14.39 -3.05
N ASN A 95 14.17 15.35 -2.15
CA ASN A 95 15.14 15.69 -1.11
C ASN A 95 15.34 14.52 -0.13
N ILE A 96 14.28 13.80 0.22
CA ILE A 96 14.39 12.58 1.05
C ILE A 96 15.21 11.51 0.32
N PHE A 97 14.95 11.28 -0.97
CA PHE A 97 15.72 10.32 -1.76
C PHE A 97 17.20 10.65 -1.77
N GLU A 98 17.54 11.92 -2.02
CA GLU A 98 18.92 12.40 -2.05
C GLU A 98 19.59 12.25 -0.67
N TYR A 99 18.93 12.73 0.38
CA TYR A 99 19.46 12.66 1.73
C TYR A 99 19.70 11.22 2.19
N CYS A 100 18.72 10.35 2.02
CA CYS A 100 18.80 8.97 2.46
C CYS A 100 19.83 8.17 1.67
N SER A 101 19.97 8.41 0.37
CA SER A 101 20.99 7.72 -0.44
C SER A 101 22.42 7.97 0.05
N LYS A 102 22.66 9.14 0.67
CA LYS A 102 23.97 9.56 1.19
C LYS A 102 24.17 9.22 2.67
N ASN A 103 23.14 9.42 3.48
CA ASN A 103 23.26 9.42 4.96
C ASN A 103 22.55 8.24 5.64
N VAL A 104 21.53 7.67 5.03
CA VAL A 104 20.73 6.58 5.60
C VAL A 104 20.53 5.46 4.56
N PRO A 105 21.61 4.82 4.09
CA PRO A 105 21.60 3.97 2.89
C PRO A 105 20.77 2.69 3.02
N LEU A 106 20.39 2.32 4.26
CA LEU A 106 19.56 1.14 4.52
C LEU A 106 18.06 1.47 4.60
N TRP A 107 17.68 2.76 4.47
CA TRP A 107 16.29 3.20 4.54
C TRP A 107 15.54 3.02 3.21
N ASN A 108 14.31 2.52 3.27
CA ASN A 108 13.41 2.52 2.12
C ASN A 108 12.65 3.84 2.10
N THR A 109 12.94 4.65 1.10
CA THR A 109 12.53 6.05 1.03
C THR A 109 11.09 6.27 0.61
N ILE A 110 10.44 5.22 0.07
CA ILE A 110 9.06 5.28 -0.39
C ILE A 110 8.46 3.87 -0.44
N SER A 111 7.14 3.79 -0.23
CA SER A 111 6.30 2.64 -0.55
C SER A 111 5.15 3.11 -1.44
N ILE A 112 5.33 2.98 -2.76
CA ILE A 112 4.40 3.48 -3.78
C ILE A 112 3.14 2.64 -3.74
N SER A 113 1.97 3.27 -3.47
CA SER A 113 0.80 2.59 -2.93
C SER A 113 -0.35 2.48 -3.92
N GLY A 114 -0.54 1.29 -4.48
CA GLY A 114 -1.75 0.90 -5.21
C GLY A 114 -2.91 0.50 -4.30
N TYR A 115 -2.62 0.09 -3.07
CA TYR A 115 -3.64 -0.33 -2.10
C TYR A 115 -4.81 0.68 -2.00
N HIS A 116 -4.51 1.95 -1.78
CA HIS A 116 -5.54 2.98 -1.61
C HIS A 116 -6.32 3.24 -2.91
N ILE A 117 -5.66 3.14 -4.05
CA ILE A 117 -6.29 3.25 -5.38
C ILE A 117 -7.29 2.11 -5.58
N ARG A 118 -6.92 0.88 -5.20
CA ARG A 118 -7.80 -0.28 -5.27
C ARG A 118 -8.96 -0.17 -4.30
N GLU A 119 -8.71 0.24 -3.06
CA GLU A 119 -9.74 0.46 -2.04
C GLU A 119 -10.76 1.53 -2.45
N ALA A 120 -10.35 2.52 -3.25
CA ALA A 120 -11.22 3.53 -3.84
C ALA A 120 -12.08 2.99 -5.01
N GLY A 121 -11.88 1.74 -5.44
CA GLY A 121 -12.72 1.05 -6.41
C GLY A 121 -12.13 0.87 -7.81
N SER A 122 -10.81 1.04 -7.99
CA SER A 122 -10.15 0.76 -9.27
C SER A 122 -10.16 -0.73 -9.63
N THR A 123 -9.96 -1.04 -10.90
CA THR A 123 -9.70 -2.40 -11.38
C THR A 123 -8.28 -2.85 -11.04
N ALA A 124 -7.98 -4.13 -11.21
CA ALA A 124 -6.62 -4.68 -11.03
C ALA A 124 -5.60 -4.01 -11.98
N ALA A 125 -5.97 -3.81 -13.23
CA ALA A 125 -5.10 -3.14 -14.21
C ALA A 125 -4.88 -1.66 -13.90
N GLN A 126 -5.91 -0.94 -13.46
CA GLN A 126 -5.83 0.45 -13.02
C GLN A 126 -4.95 0.60 -11.76
N GLU A 127 -5.08 -0.30 -10.78
CA GLU A 127 -4.22 -0.31 -9.60
C GLU A 127 -2.74 -0.32 -9.99
N ILE A 128 -2.35 -1.27 -10.86
CA ILE A 128 -0.96 -1.35 -11.35
C ILE A 128 -0.57 -0.10 -12.12
N ALA A 129 -1.39 0.29 -13.09
CA ALA A 129 -1.05 1.35 -14.04
C ALA A 129 -0.86 2.69 -13.35
N PHE A 130 -1.78 3.07 -12.46
CA PHE A 130 -1.71 4.37 -11.79
C PHE A 130 -0.56 4.40 -10.77
N THR A 131 -0.35 3.30 -10.05
CA THR A 131 0.77 3.21 -9.10
C THR A 131 2.12 3.21 -9.80
N ILE A 132 2.27 2.50 -10.93
CA ILE A 132 3.51 2.51 -11.70
C ILE A 132 3.72 3.88 -12.36
N ALA A 133 2.66 4.56 -12.81
CA ALA A 133 2.77 5.93 -13.31
C ALA A 133 3.24 6.91 -12.23
N ASP A 134 2.76 6.77 -10.99
CA ASP A 134 3.29 7.52 -9.84
C ASP A 134 4.78 7.19 -9.61
N GLY A 135 5.14 5.92 -9.67
CA GLY A 135 6.53 5.46 -9.59
C GLY A 135 7.43 6.06 -10.67
N ILE A 136 6.95 6.11 -11.91
CA ILE A 136 7.63 6.78 -13.03
C ILE A 136 7.89 8.24 -12.69
N ALA A 137 6.89 8.97 -12.20
CA ALA A 137 7.03 10.38 -11.85
C ALA A 137 8.06 10.61 -10.73
N TYR A 138 8.12 9.74 -9.73
CA TYR A 138 9.13 9.82 -8.67
C TYR A 138 10.54 9.55 -9.19
N VAL A 139 10.72 8.56 -10.05
CA VAL A 139 12.02 8.24 -10.67
C VAL A 139 12.48 9.38 -11.57
N GLU A 140 11.60 9.92 -12.40
CA GLU A 140 11.89 11.08 -13.26
C GLU A 140 12.33 12.31 -12.44
N ALA A 141 11.63 12.60 -11.35
CA ALA A 141 11.97 13.72 -10.48
C ALA A 141 13.36 13.54 -9.84
N ALA A 142 13.70 12.33 -9.39
CA ALA A 142 15.01 12.02 -8.82
C ALA A 142 16.13 12.14 -9.85
N ILE A 143 15.94 11.60 -11.05
CA ILE A 143 16.92 11.71 -12.18
C ILE A 143 17.10 13.18 -12.58
N LYS A 144 16.01 13.94 -12.69
CA LYS A 144 16.06 15.38 -12.99
C LYS A 144 16.82 16.19 -11.93
N ALA A 145 16.81 15.73 -10.68
CA ALA A 145 17.62 16.29 -9.59
C ALA A 145 19.10 15.85 -9.64
N GLY A 146 19.51 15.07 -10.63
CA GLY A 146 20.91 14.65 -10.85
C GLY A 146 21.28 13.31 -10.19
N MET A 147 20.31 12.53 -9.71
CA MET A 147 20.57 11.23 -9.10
C MET A 147 20.74 10.13 -10.16
N ASP A 148 21.69 9.24 -9.95
CA ASP A 148 21.80 7.99 -10.73
C ASP A 148 20.69 7.02 -10.33
N VAL A 149 19.98 6.47 -11.31
CA VAL A 149 18.86 5.55 -11.08
C VAL A 149 19.29 4.33 -10.27
N ASP A 150 20.46 3.78 -10.51
CA ASP A 150 20.99 2.61 -9.80
C ASP A 150 21.51 2.92 -8.39
N ALA A 151 21.57 4.22 -8.00
CA ALA A 151 21.90 4.61 -6.64
C ALA A 151 20.70 4.57 -5.69
N PHE A 152 19.48 4.86 -6.17
CA PHE A 152 18.28 4.93 -5.32
C PHE A 152 17.21 3.89 -5.64
N ALA A 153 17.06 3.44 -6.90
CA ALA A 153 15.92 2.62 -7.30
C ALA A 153 15.85 1.28 -6.58
N GLY A 154 16.98 0.71 -6.16
CA GLY A 154 17.00 -0.50 -5.34
C GLY A 154 16.37 -0.37 -3.94
N ARG A 155 16.00 0.85 -3.53
CA ARG A 155 15.30 1.14 -2.26
C ARG A 155 13.82 1.49 -2.45
N LEU A 156 13.35 1.60 -3.68
CA LEU A 156 11.93 1.77 -3.95
C LEU A 156 11.18 0.49 -3.58
N SER A 157 10.00 0.66 -3.00
CA SER A 157 9.09 -0.43 -2.70
C SER A 157 7.67 -0.05 -3.09
N PHE A 158 6.79 -1.05 -3.14
CA PHE A 158 5.40 -0.90 -3.54
C PHE A 158 4.48 -1.45 -2.47
N PHE A 159 3.22 -1.05 -2.55
CA PHE A 159 2.18 -1.51 -1.66
C PHE A 159 0.92 -1.86 -2.47
N TRP A 160 0.63 -3.15 -2.59
CA TRP A 160 -0.52 -3.66 -3.32
C TRP A 160 -1.67 -4.07 -2.41
N ASN A 161 -2.87 -4.03 -2.98
CA ASN A 161 -4.05 -4.68 -2.45
C ASN A 161 -4.05 -6.18 -2.79
N ALA A 162 -4.70 -7.01 -2.00
CA ALA A 162 -5.07 -8.38 -2.38
C ALA A 162 -6.58 -8.54 -2.26
N HIS A 163 -7.25 -8.61 -3.41
CA HIS A 163 -8.70 -8.66 -3.54
C HIS A 163 -9.23 -10.11 -3.57
N ASN A 164 -10.56 -10.29 -3.64
CA ASN A 164 -11.21 -11.61 -3.54
C ASN A 164 -11.03 -12.52 -4.77
N ASN A 165 -10.74 -11.98 -5.95
CA ASN A 165 -10.56 -12.79 -7.16
C ASN A 165 -9.13 -13.33 -7.21
N VAL A 166 -8.93 -14.52 -6.63
CA VAL A 166 -7.61 -15.12 -6.39
C VAL A 166 -6.76 -15.19 -7.66
N LEU A 167 -7.30 -15.68 -8.77
CA LEU A 167 -6.53 -15.86 -10.01
C LEU A 167 -6.19 -14.52 -10.68
N GLU A 168 -7.08 -13.55 -10.61
CA GLU A 168 -6.83 -12.19 -11.09
C GLU A 168 -5.73 -11.51 -10.27
N GLU A 169 -5.77 -11.66 -8.94
CA GLU A 169 -4.75 -11.07 -8.07
C GLU A 169 -3.37 -11.70 -8.31
N VAL A 170 -3.27 -13.02 -8.44
CA VAL A 170 -2.00 -13.68 -8.81
C VAL A 170 -1.48 -13.15 -10.16
N ALA A 171 -2.33 -13.02 -11.15
CA ALA A 171 -1.98 -12.47 -12.46
C ALA A 171 -1.56 -11.00 -12.36
N LYS A 172 -2.22 -10.21 -11.51
CA LYS A 172 -1.87 -8.81 -11.21
C LYS A 172 -0.45 -8.69 -10.66
N PHE A 173 -0.09 -9.48 -9.65
CA PHE A 173 1.26 -9.49 -9.09
C PHE A 173 2.33 -9.85 -10.13
N ARG A 174 2.05 -10.82 -10.99
CA ARG A 174 2.94 -11.23 -12.07
C ARG A 174 3.09 -10.13 -13.13
N ALA A 175 1.99 -9.52 -13.56
CA ALA A 175 1.97 -8.42 -14.52
C ALA A 175 2.73 -7.19 -13.97
N SER A 176 2.51 -6.83 -12.71
CA SER A 176 3.15 -5.66 -12.10
C SER A 176 4.69 -5.76 -12.09
N ARG A 177 5.23 -6.94 -11.78
CA ARG A 177 6.70 -7.18 -11.84
C ARG A 177 7.24 -7.03 -13.25
N ARG A 178 6.52 -7.54 -14.25
CA ARG A 178 6.92 -7.45 -15.66
C ARG A 178 6.91 -6.00 -16.16
N VAL A 179 5.85 -5.26 -15.86
CA VAL A 179 5.72 -3.84 -16.24
C VAL A 179 6.80 -3.00 -15.60
N TRP A 180 7.00 -3.12 -14.29
CA TRP A 180 8.03 -2.35 -13.59
C TRP A 180 9.45 -2.64 -14.09
N ALA A 181 9.78 -3.90 -14.28
CA ALA A 181 11.10 -4.29 -14.82
C ALA A 181 11.35 -3.68 -16.20
N LYS A 182 10.35 -3.68 -17.09
CA LYS A 182 10.44 -3.04 -18.42
C LYS A 182 10.60 -1.53 -18.28
N VAL A 183 9.79 -0.86 -17.45
CA VAL A 183 9.91 0.58 -17.19
C VAL A 183 11.33 0.93 -16.74
N MET A 184 11.85 0.25 -15.74
CA MET A 184 13.18 0.56 -15.20
C MET A 184 14.29 0.30 -16.21
N LYS A 185 14.20 -0.78 -16.95
CA LYS A 185 15.20 -1.15 -17.96
C LYS A 185 15.14 -0.27 -19.21
N GLU A 186 13.96 -0.12 -19.80
CA GLU A 186 13.79 0.47 -21.13
C GLU A 186 13.62 1.99 -21.08
N ARG A 187 12.91 2.52 -20.08
CA ARG A 187 12.68 3.97 -19.93
C ARG A 187 13.81 4.67 -19.17
N PHE A 188 14.35 4.04 -18.13
CA PHE A 188 15.33 4.68 -17.24
C PHE A 188 16.75 4.12 -17.37
N GLY A 189 16.95 3.06 -18.16
CA GLY A 189 18.26 2.50 -18.42
C GLY A 189 18.93 1.87 -17.20
N ALA A 190 18.17 1.41 -16.21
CA ALA A 190 18.68 0.74 -15.03
C ALA A 190 19.51 -0.50 -15.43
N LYS A 191 20.67 -0.67 -14.81
CA LYS A 191 21.61 -1.75 -15.10
C LYS A 191 21.64 -2.81 -14.01
N LYS A 192 21.36 -2.42 -12.76
CA LYS A 192 21.35 -3.36 -11.62
C LYS A 192 20.03 -4.11 -11.55
N ALA A 193 20.08 -5.44 -11.41
CA ALA A 193 18.89 -6.26 -11.23
C ALA A 193 18.02 -5.75 -10.07
N LYS A 194 18.63 -5.34 -8.95
CA LYS A 194 17.93 -4.81 -7.78
C LYS A 194 17.11 -3.54 -8.08
N SER A 195 17.55 -2.71 -9.03
CA SER A 195 16.83 -1.50 -9.45
C SER A 195 15.59 -1.80 -10.30
N MET A 196 15.53 -2.99 -10.90
CA MET A 196 14.42 -3.47 -11.72
C MET A 196 13.42 -4.35 -10.94
N MET A 197 13.77 -4.75 -9.71
CA MET A 197 12.89 -5.55 -8.86
C MET A 197 11.74 -4.71 -8.32
N LEU A 198 10.53 -5.26 -8.40
CA LEU A 198 9.36 -4.74 -7.72
C LEU A 198 9.25 -5.46 -6.38
N ARG A 199 9.66 -4.78 -5.29
CA ARG A 199 9.47 -5.27 -3.92
C ARG A 199 8.14 -4.76 -3.41
N VAL A 200 7.33 -5.65 -2.85
CA VAL A 200 5.96 -5.32 -2.50
C VAL A 200 5.57 -5.77 -1.09
N HIS A 201 4.97 -4.85 -0.36
CA HIS A 201 4.09 -5.13 0.76
C HIS A 201 2.67 -5.30 0.25
N THR A 202 1.89 -6.20 0.83
CA THR A 202 0.49 -6.41 0.47
C THR A 202 -0.39 -6.30 1.70
N GLN A 203 -1.55 -5.69 1.53
CA GLN A 203 -2.64 -5.75 2.51
C GLN A 203 -3.87 -6.34 1.83
N THR A 204 -4.58 -7.19 2.55
CA THR A 204 -5.86 -7.75 2.11
C THR A 204 -6.90 -6.64 1.97
N ALA A 205 -7.83 -6.77 1.01
CA ALA A 205 -8.81 -5.74 0.68
C ALA A 205 -9.82 -5.50 1.79
N GLY A 206 -9.73 -4.35 2.46
CA GLY A 206 -10.70 -3.90 3.46
C GLY A 206 -12.07 -3.62 2.84
N SER A 207 -12.10 -3.01 1.66
CA SER A 207 -13.33 -2.69 0.90
C SER A 207 -14.20 -3.92 0.57
N MET A 208 -13.63 -5.12 0.62
CA MET A 208 -14.36 -6.37 0.39
C MET A 208 -14.92 -7.02 1.66
N LEU A 209 -14.60 -6.48 2.82
CA LEU A 209 -15.12 -6.97 4.10
C LEU A 209 -16.44 -6.28 4.41
N THR A 210 -17.39 -7.05 4.94
CA THR A 210 -18.78 -6.61 5.12
C THR A 210 -19.14 -6.51 6.60
N ALA A 211 -20.02 -5.58 6.92
CA ALA A 211 -20.62 -5.49 8.26
C ALA A 211 -21.59 -6.66 8.52
N GLN A 212 -22.24 -7.15 7.44
CA GLN A 212 -23.14 -8.29 7.48
C GLN A 212 -22.34 -9.59 7.58
N GLN A 213 -22.76 -10.49 8.44
CA GLN A 213 -22.13 -11.79 8.65
C GLN A 213 -20.59 -11.71 8.80
N PRO A 214 -20.08 -10.95 9.79
CA PRO A 214 -18.66 -10.57 9.88
C PRO A 214 -17.72 -11.77 9.98
N ASN A 215 -18.16 -12.92 10.43
CA ASN A 215 -17.35 -14.13 10.47
C ASN A 215 -16.99 -14.65 9.07
N ASN A 216 -17.79 -14.34 8.04
CA ASN A 216 -17.45 -14.67 6.64
C ASN A 216 -16.22 -13.88 6.16
N ASN A 217 -15.89 -12.77 6.81
CA ASN A 217 -14.69 -11.98 6.49
C ASN A 217 -13.41 -12.77 6.76
N ILE A 218 -13.40 -13.71 7.71
CA ILE A 218 -12.26 -14.61 7.96
C ILE A 218 -11.94 -15.41 6.69
N VAL A 219 -12.99 -15.95 6.05
CA VAL A 219 -12.83 -16.71 4.80
C VAL A 219 -12.35 -15.81 3.66
N ARG A 220 -12.91 -14.59 3.54
CA ARG A 220 -12.48 -13.63 2.52
C ARG A 220 -11.00 -13.28 2.68
N VAL A 221 -10.57 -12.97 3.89
CA VAL A 221 -9.18 -12.66 4.22
C VAL A 221 -8.25 -13.85 3.95
N ALA A 222 -8.69 -15.07 4.23
CA ALA A 222 -7.91 -16.28 3.93
C ALA A 222 -7.66 -16.44 2.42
N LEU A 223 -8.69 -16.22 1.57
CA LEU A 223 -8.55 -16.25 0.11
C LEU A 223 -7.66 -15.13 -0.42
N GLN A 224 -7.81 -13.91 0.10
CA GLN A 224 -6.96 -12.76 -0.25
C GLN A 224 -5.50 -13.01 0.15
N THR A 225 -5.28 -13.61 1.32
CA THR A 225 -3.95 -14.01 1.81
C THR A 225 -3.31 -15.06 0.89
N ALA A 226 -4.06 -16.09 0.51
CA ALA A 226 -3.61 -17.10 -0.43
C ALA A 226 -3.21 -16.48 -1.79
N ALA A 227 -4.01 -15.55 -2.30
CA ALA A 227 -3.69 -14.82 -3.54
C ALA A 227 -2.39 -14.01 -3.43
N ALA A 228 -2.18 -13.29 -2.32
CA ALA A 228 -0.97 -12.52 -2.08
C ALA A 228 0.28 -13.42 -1.99
N VAL A 229 0.19 -14.55 -1.30
CA VAL A 229 1.30 -15.51 -1.15
C VAL A 229 1.64 -16.15 -2.48
N MET A 230 0.65 -16.69 -3.21
CA MET A 230 0.86 -17.24 -4.56
C MET A 230 1.33 -16.17 -5.55
N GLY A 231 0.94 -14.91 -5.35
CA GLY A 231 1.40 -13.76 -6.12
C GLY A 231 2.85 -13.35 -5.84
N GLY A 232 3.45 -13.85 -4.75
CA GLY A 232 4.87 -13.59 -4.42
C GLY A 232 5.10 -12.28 -3.69
N THR A 233 4.23 -11.91 -2.74
CA THR A 233 4.45 -10.76 -1.85
C THR A 233 5.63 -10.99 -0.90
N GLN A 234 6.37 -9.91 -0.51
CA GLN A 234 7.49 -10.00 0.43
C GLN A 234 7.06 -9.78 1.88
N SER A 235 5.97 -9.05 2.10
CA SER A 235 5.36 -8.89 3.42
C SER A 235 3.84 -8.75 3.29
N LEU A 236 3.11 -9.10 4.35
CA LEU A 236 1.66 -9.21 4.28
C LEU A 236 1.02 -8.66 5.55
N HIS A 237 -0.04 -7.87 5.37
CA HIS A 237 -1.00 -7.48 6.39
C HIS A 237 -2.35 -8.14 6.09
N THR A 238 -2.94 -8.78 7.09
CA THR A 238 -4.29 -9.34 7.03
C THR A 238 -5.24 -8.49 7.86
N ASN A 239 -6.34 -8.03 7.25
CA ASN A 239 -7.37 -7.30 7.96
C ASN A 239 -8.12 -8.22 8.92
N SER A 240 -8.64 -7.68 10.00
CA SER A 240 -9.46 -8.41 10.96
C SER A 240 -10.90 -8.52 10.49
N LYS A 241 -11.64 -9.49 11.03
CA LYS A 241 -13.04 -9.77 10.64
C LYS A 241 -14.00 -8.60 10.88
N ASP A 242 -13.64 -7.71 11.79
CA ASP A 242 -14.41 -6.54 12.20
C ASP A 242 -14.00 -5.22 11.50
N GLU A 243 -13.15 -5.31 10.47
CA GLU A 243 -12.66 -4.17 9.69
C GLU A 243 -13.75 -3.21 9.20
N ALA A 244 -14.90 -3.75 8.79
CA ALA A 244 -16.03 -2.96 8.34
C ALA A 244 -16.84 -2.31 9.49
N LEU A 245 -16.51 -2.60 10.74
CA LEU A 245 -17.30 -2.22 11.91
C LEU A 245 -16.52 -1.32 12.88
N ALA A 246 -15.27 -1.68 13.19
CA ALA A 246 -14.45 -1.00 14.19
C ALA A 246 -12.98 -1.42 14.07
N LEU A 247 -12.12 -0.81 14.90
CA LEU A 247 -10.78 -1.31 15.14
C LEU A 247 -10.84 -2.72 15.75
N PRO A 248 -9.84 -3.59 15.48
CA PRO A 248 -9.90 -4.99 15.87
C PRO A 248 -9.81 -5.17 17.40
N THR A 249 -10.61 -6.11 17.91
CA THR A 249 -10.43 -6.65 19.25
C THR A 249 -9.21 -7.56 19.31
N THR A 250 -8.75 -7.91 20.51
CA THR A 250 -7.66 -8.90 20.70
C THR A 250 -7.99 -10.24 20.03
N GLU A 251 -9.23 -10.69 20.11
CA GLU A 251 -9.69 -11.91 19.43
C GLU A 251 -9.56 -11.77 17.91
N SER A 252 -10.10 -10.69 17.35
CA SER A 252 -10.12 -10.47 15.89
C SER A 252 -8.73 -10.33 15.31
N VAL A 253 -7.84 -9.57 15.96
CA VAL A 253 -6.45 -9.41 15.49
C VAL A 253 -5.67 -10.72 15.61
N THR A 254 -5.95 -11.54 16.63
CA THR A 254 -5.33 -12.86 16.78
C THR A 254 -5.73 -13.77 15.63
N ILE A 255 -7.00 -13.82 15.25
CA ILE A 255 -7.48 -14.60 14.10
C ILE A 255 -6.81 -14.12 12.80
N ALA A 256 -6.73 -12.81 12.58
CA ALA A 256 -6.07 -12.24 11.41
C ALA A 256 -4.59 -12.68 11.33
N LEU A 257 -3.89 -12.66 12.44
CA LEU A 257 -2.49 -13.11 12.53
C LEU A 257 -2.36 -14.63 12.31
N ARG A 258 -3.26 -15.44 12.91
CA ARG A 258 -3.29 -16.90 12.69
C ARG A 258 -3.59 -17.26 11.24
N THR A 259 -4.40 -16.47 10.53
CA THR A 259 -4.65 -16.67 9.10
C THR A 259 -3.33 -16.66 8.30
N GLN A 260 -2.44 -15.72 8.55
CA GLN A 260 -1.11 -15.71 7.92
C GLN A 260 -0.30 -16.97 8.27
N GLN A 261 -0.30 -17.35 9.54
CA GLN A 261 0.46 -18.49 10.03
C GLN A 261 -0.05 -19.83 9.47
N ILE A 262 -1.37 -20.01 9.38
CA ILE A 262 -1.99 -21.17 8.74
C ILE A 262 -1.56 -21.26 7.26
N VAL A 263 -1.64 -20.17 6.53
CA VAL A 263 -1.20 -20.13 5.13
C VAL A 263 0.29 -20.43 5.01
N ALA A 264 1.12 -19.92 5.91
CA ALA A 264 2.57 -20.13 5.87
C ALA A 264 3.01 -21.56 6.24
N TYR A 265 2.32 -22.19 7.20
CA TYR A 265 2.82 -23.44 7.81
C TYR A 265 1.99 -24.68 7.49
N GLU A 266 0.72 -24.53 7.12
CA GLU A 266 -0.19 -25.68 6.95
C GLU A 266 -0.64 -25.87 5.49
N SER A 267 -0.58 -24.81 4.65
CA SER A 267 -1.23 -24.84 3.34
C SER A 267 -0.33 -25.31 2.19
N GLY A 268 0.99 -25.30 2.37
CA GLY A 268 1.95 -25.55 1.29
C GLY A 268 2.07 -24.43 0.25
N LEU A 269 1.28 -23.34 0.35
CA LEU A 269 1.27 -22.25 -0.64
C LEU A 269 2.58 -21.45 -0.65
N ALA A 270 3.34 -21.47 0.45
CA ALA A 270 4.62 -20.79 0.58
C ALA A 270 5.85 -21.67 0.22
N ASP A 271 5.63 -22.94 -0.16
CA ASP A 271 6.73 -23.90 -0.38
C ASP A 271 7.42 -23.70 -1.74
N THR A 272 6.80 -22.97 -2.66
CA THR A 272 7.35 -22.74 -3.99
C THR A 272 7.09 -21.32 -4.49
N ILE A 273 7.89 -20.90 -5.47
CA ILE A 273 7.78 -19.61 -6.13
C ILE A 273 6.88 -19.76 -7.36
N ASP A 274 5.95 -18.79 -7.57
CA ASP A 274 5.06 -18.71 -8.73
C ASP A 274 4.33 -20.03 -9.02
N PRO A 275 3.56 -20.57 -8.06
CA PRO A 275 2.97 -21.92 -8.15
C PRO A 275 1.99 -22.09 -9.31
N LEU A 276 1.43 -21.00 -9.83
CA LEU A 276 0.51 -20.98 -10.97
C LEU A 276 1.18 -20.65 -12.31
N GLY A 277 2.50 -20.51 -12.33
CA GLY A 277 3.28 -20.34 -13.55
C GLY A 277 3.05 -21.48 -14.54
N GLY A 278 2.78 -21.16 -15.81
CA GLY A 278 2.45 -22.13 -16.86
C GLY A 278 0.96 -22.52 -16.94
N SER A 279 0.11 -22.09 -15.99
CA SER A 279 -1.34 -22.21 -16.15
C SER A 279 -1.81 -21.38 -17.34
N TYR A 280 -2.44 -22.00 -18.34
CA TYR A 280 -2.93 -21.30 -19.53
C TYR A 280 -3.80 -20.09 -19.19
N TYR A 281 -4.69 -20.24 -18.21
CA TYR A 281 -5.59 -19.18 -17.77
C TYR A 281 -4.83 -18.03 -17.09
N VAL A 282 -3.92 -18.34 -16.16
CA VAL A 282 -3.17 -17.32 -15.42
C VAL A 282 -2.17 -16.58 -16.34
N GLU A 283 -1.54 -17.30 -17.28
CA GLU A 283 -0.67 -16.68 -18.27
C GLU A 283 -1.45 -15.73 -19.19
N ALA A 284 -2.60 -16.15 -19.70
CA ALA A 284 -3.45 -15.31 -20.53
C ALA A 284 -3.96 -14.08 -19.78
N LEU A 285 -4.38 -14.25 -18.51
CA LEU A 285 -4.84 -13.17 -17.65
C LEU A 285 -3.72 -12.19 -17.29
N THR A 286 -2.52 -12.70 -17.02
CA THR A 286 -1.32 -11.88 -16.80
C THR A 286 -1.02 -10.99 -18.01
N ASN A 287 -1.05 -11.59 -19.21
CA ASN A 287 -0.80 -10.83 -20.44
C ASN A 287 -1.89 -9.79 -20.70
N LYS A 288 -3.15 -10.12 -20.43
CA LYS A 288 -4.26 -9.18 -20.56
C LYS A 288 -4.12 -7.99 -19.61
N ILE A 289 -3.88 -8.24 -18.33
CA ILE A 289 -3.70 -7.19 -17.32
C ILE A 289 -2.47 -6.31 -17.67
N GLU A 290 -1.37 -6.91 -18.13
CA GLU A 290 -0.21 -6.17 -18.57
C GLU A 290 -0.53 -5.24 -19.76
N ALA A 291 -1.27 -5.73 -20.76
CA ALA A 291 -1.67 -4.92 -21.91
C ALA A 291 -2.55 -3.73 -21.51
N GLU A 292 -3.59 -3.98 -20.71
CA GLU A 292 -4.47 -2.93 -20.17
C GLU A 292 -3.68 -1.89 -19.34
N CYS A 293 -2.68 -2.35 -18.58
CA CYS A 293 -1.80 -1.47 -17.79
C CYS A 293 -0.99 -0.54 -18.71
N TRP A 294 -0.43 -1.06 -19.81
CA TRP A 294 0.32 -0.25 -20.77
C TRP A 294 -0.56 0.77 -21.48
N ASP A 295 -1.81 0.45 -21.78
CA ASP A 295 -2.76 1.40 -22.37
C ASP A 295 -3.01 2.59 -21.42
N TYR A 296 -3.20 2.33 -20.12
CA TYR A 296 -3.33 3.40 -19.11
C TYR A 296 -2.04 4.22 -18.97
N ILE A 297 -0.87 3.58 -18.87
CA ILE A 297 0.42 4.28 -18.75
C ILE A 297 0.64 5.18 -19.96
N LYS A 298 0.40 4.69 -21.18
CA LYS A 298 0.48 5.47 -22.40
C LYS A 298 -0.44 6.69 -22.36
N LYS A 299 -1.68 6.51 -21.92
CA LYS A 299 -2.64 7.61 -21.79
C LYS A 299 -2.20 8.67 -20.78
N ILE A 300 -1.62 8.24 -19.66
CA ILE A 300 -1.07 9.14 -18.65
C ILE A 300 0.15 9.89 -19.20
N ASP A 301 1.01 9.24 -19.96
CA ASP A 301 2.17 9.88 -20.62
C ASP A 301 1.69 10.95 -21.62
N GLU A 302 0.67 10.68 -22.45
CA GLU A 302 0.05 11.64 -23.36
C GLU A 302 -0.52 12.87 -22.63
N LEU A 303 -0.96 12.71 -21.37
CA LEU A 303 -1.46 13.81 -20.55
C LEU A 303 -0.34 14.63 -19.89
N GLY A 304 0.91 14.17 -19.94
CA GLY A 304 2.09 14.83 -19.35
C GLY A 304 2.62 14.16 -18.09
N GLY A 305 2.28 12.88 -17.87
CA GLY A 305 2.67 12.09 -16.70
C GLY A 305 1.65 12.12 -15.56
N ALA A 306 1.92 11.35 -14.50
CA ALA A 306 0.99 11.16 -13.40
C ALA A 306 0.60 12.46 -12.69
N PRO A 307 1.51 13.41 -12.38
CA PRO A 307 1.12 14.67 -11.74
C PRO A 307 0.12 15.50 -12.59
N GLU A 308 0.33 15.56 -13.90
CA GLU A 308 -0.56 16.28 -14.81
C GLU A 308 -1.89 15.54 -15.02
N ALA A 309 -1.88 14.22 -15.11
CA ALA A 309 -3.09 13.40 -15.18
C ALA A 309 -3.95 13.56 -13.92
N ILE A 310 -3.33 13.62 -12.75
CA ILE A 310 -3.99 13.90 -11.45
C ILE A 310 -4.56 15.33 -11.46
N ALA A 311 -3.77 16.32 -11.86
CA ALA A 311 -4.21 17.72 -11.91
C ALA A 311 -5.42 17.93 -12.84
N LYS A 312 -5.50 17.16 -13.93
CA LYS A 312 -6.64 17.15 -14.87
C LYS A 312 -7.82 16.29 -14.40
N GLY A 313 -7.71 15.62 -13.26
CA GLY A 313 -8.75 14.75 -12.71
C GLY A 313 -8.95 13.43 -13.46
N TYR A 314 -8.04 13.06 -14.36
CA TYR A 314 -8.17 11.86 -15.19
C TYR A 314 -8.14 10.58 -14.33
N ILE A 315 -7.14 10.43 -13.47
CA ILE A 315 -6.99 9.24 -12.62
C ILE A 315 -8.17 9.09 -11.67
N GLN A 316 -8.59 10.19 -11.03
CA GLN A 316 -9.73 10.21 -10.12
C GLN A 316 -11.02 9.79 -10.83
N LYS A 317 -11.24 10.30 -12.06
CA LYS A 317 -12.41 9.96 -12.85
C LYS A 317 -12.44 8.48 -13.22
N GLU A 318 -11.34 7.90 -13.66
CA GLU A 318 -11.23 6.48 -14.01
C GLU A 318 -11.55 5.57 -12.79
N ILE A 319 -11.04 5.95 -11.60
CA ILE A 319 -11.33 5.23 -10.35
C ILE A 319 -12.83 5.34 -10.02
N GLN A 320 -13.41 6.52 -10.10
CA GLN A 320 -14.83 6.77 -9.81
C GLN A 320 -15.75 6.01 -10.78
N ASP A 321 -15.44 6.03 -12.06
CA ASP A 321 -16.23 5.32 -13.10
C ASP A 321 -16.21 3.79 -12.83
N SER A 322 -15.06 3.25 -12.45
CA SER A 322 -14.91 1.84 -12.08
C SER A 322 -15.69 1.48 -10.81
N ALA A 323 -15.57 2.30 -9.78
CA ALA A 323 -16.28 2.13 -8.51
C ALA A 323 -17.80 2.18 -8.72
N TYR A 324 -18.28 3.15 -9.51
CA TYR A 324 -19.70 3.28 -9.83
C TYR A 324 -20.22 2.05 -10.59
N LYS A 325 -19.47 1.59 -11.60
CA LYS A 325 -19.84 0.39 -12.35
C LYS A 325 -19.92 -0.83 -11.44
N TRP A 326 -18.96 -0.99 -10.53
CA TRP A 326 -18.94 -2.07 -9.56
C TRP A 326 -20.18 -2.03 -8.65
N GLN A 327 -20.51 -0.85 -8.12
CA GLN A 327 -21.69 -0.64 -7.28
C GLN A 327 -22.98 -0.99 -8.03
N MET A 328 -23.12 -0.53 -9.27
CA MET A 328 -24.28 -0.85 -10.11
C MET A 328 -24.40 -2.35 -10.39
N ASP A 329 -23.28 -3.06 -10.57
CA ASP A 329 -23.30 -4.51 -10.77
C ASP A 329 -23.76 -5.25 -9.50
N VAL A 330 -23.40 -4.75 -8.30
CA VAL A 330 -23.90 -5.28 -7.02
C VAL A 330 -25.39 -5.04 -6.87
N GLU A 331 -25.87 -3.82 -7.12
CA GLU A 331 -27.29 -3.46 -6.99
C GLU A 331 -28.18 -4.23 -7.96
N LYS A 332 -27.71 -4.47 -9.18
CA LYS A 332 -28.43 -5.27 -10.19
C LYS A 332 -28.33 -6.78 -9.98
N GLY A 333 -27.56 -7.23 -8.99
CA GLY A 333 -27.33 -8.66 -8.74
C GLY A 333 -26.43 -9.35 -9.77
N ASN A 334 -25.76 -8.61 -10.67
CA ASN A 334 -24.75 -9.15 -11.58
C ASN A 334 -23.49 -9.57 -10.82
N ARG A 335 -23.22 -8.92 -9.70
CA ARG A 335 -22.15 -9.26 -8.77
C ARG A 335 -22.76 -9.61 -7.41
N ILE A 336 -22.42 -10.80 -6.91
CA ILE A 336 -22.93 -11.30 -5.64
C ILE A 336 -21.92 -11.05 -4.54
N ILE A 337 -22.40 -10.49 -3.43
CA ILE A 337 -21.67 -10.37 -2.16
C ILE A 337 -22.49 -11.12 -1.12
N VAL A 338 -21.94 -12.24 -0.64
CA VAL A 338 -22.59 -13.12 0.33
C VAL A 338 -22.90 -12.35 1.61
N GLY A 339 -24.15 -12.46 2.05
CA GLY A 339 -24.66 -11.75 3.24
C GLY A 339 -25.15 -10.33 2.96
N VAL A 340 -24.79 -9.72 1.80
CA VAL A 340 -25.17 -8.36 1.44
C VAL A 340 -26.34 -8.32 0.46
N ASN A 341 -26.18 -8.90 -0.72
CA ASN A 341 -27.23 -8.93 -1.75
C ASN A 341 -27.72 -10.34 -2.10
N LYS A 342 -27.12 -11.38 -1.48
CA LYS A 342 -27.57 -12.77 -1.57
C LYS A 342 -27.22 -13.52 -0.28
N PHE A 343 -28.02 -14.49 0.10
CA PHE A 343 -27.88 -15.28 1.33
C PHE A 343 -27.91 -14.40 2.59
N GLN A 344 -28.78 -13.42 2.58
CA GLN A 344 -29.03 -12.51 3.71
C GLN A 344 -29.67 -13.30 4.88
N GLN A 345 -29.39 -12.85 6.09
CA GLN A 345 -29.95 -13.38 7.33
C GLN A 345 -30.29 -12.21 8.27
N GLU A 346 -31.27 -12.41 9.14
CA GLU A 346 -31.45 -11.50 10.27
C GLU A 346 -30.32 -11.73 11.28
N GLU A 347 -29.68 -10.67 11.71
CA GLU A 347 -28.54 -10.72 12.62
C GLU A 347 -28.75 -9.79 13.80
N GLU A 348 -28.35 -10.26 14.98
CA GLU A 348 -28.20 -9.34 16.11
C GLU A 348 -27.00 -8.41 15.88
N PRO A 349 -27.08 -7.14 16.31
CA PRO A 349 -25.95 -6.24 16.26
C PRO A 349 -24.71 -6.85 16.94
N PRO A 350 -23.50 -6.70 16.40
CA PRO A 350 -22.28 -7.22 17.01
C PRO A 350 -22.09 -6.67 18.43
N LYS A 351 -21.92 -7.55 19.42
CA LYS A 351 -21.90 -7.16 20.84
C LYS A 351 -20.51 -6.77 21.37
N ASN A 352 -19.43 -7.20 20.73
CA ASN A 352 -18.07 -7.09 21.26
C ASN A 352 -17.14 -6.28 20.32
N LEU A 353 -17.58 -5.09 19.90
CA LEU A 353 -16.73 -4.21 19.13
C LEU A 353 -15.79 -3.40 20.04
N LEU A 354 -14.55 -3.18 19.62
CA LEU A 354 -13.65 -2.29 20.33
C LEU A 354 -14.19 -0.85 20.27
N ARG A 355 -14.40 -0.27 21.43
CA ARG A 355 -14.72 1.16 21.57
C ARG A 355 -13.52 1.85 22.17
N VAL A 356 -12.93 2.77 21.40
CA VAL A 356 -11.85 3.63 21.87
C VAL A 356 -12.48 4.85 22.55
N ASP A 357 -12.22 5.01 23.84
CA ASP A 357 -12.69 6.19 24.58
C ASP A 357 -11.81 7.39 24.18
N GLY A 358 -12.42 8.43 23.62
CA GLY A 358 -11.75 9.69 23.25
C GLY A 358 -11.37 10.58 24.44
N SER A 359 -11.57 10.13 25.68
CA SER A 359 -11.26 10.92 26.88
C SER A 359 -9.76 10.97 27.24
N GLY A 360 -8.92 10.14 26.60
CA GLY A 360 -7.46 10.09 26.82
C GLY A 360 -6.66 11.22 26.19
N GLY A 361 -7.29 12.13 25.47
CA GLY A 361 -6.66 13.29 24.80
C GLY A 361 -6.90 14.62 25.48
N LYS A 362 -7.14 14.64 26.81
CA LYS A 362 -7.21 15.87 27.60
C LYS A 362 -5.95 16.08 28.40
#